data_a8517460eed0661550ac9eb6be32676a
#
_entry.id   a8517460eed0661550ac9eb6be32676a
#
_cell.length_a   1.000
_cell.length_b   1.000
_cell.length_c   1.000
_cell.angle_alpha   90.00
_cell.angle_beta   90.00
_cell.angle_gamma   90.00
#
_symmetry.space_group_name_H-M   'P 1'
#
loop_
_entity.id
_entity.type
_entity.pdbx_description
1 polymer ?
#
loop_
_entity_poly.entity_id
_entity_poly.type
_entity_poly.pdbx_seq_one_letter_code
_entity_poly.pdbx_strand_id
1 'polypeptide(L)'
;MSNDKIPAPWGAAKPAGTLVIAITGTIAAGKSTLGKILAEKGWKVIDADEIVHRLYRPGAEGYRKLVDALGTSILSSSKDLDRGLLAAAMIRDPSVTATVNRLIHPIVRETWIAEVGESLRRSPHQPVAVVIPLLFEAGVEEPFDLRVMVGCRASVSRERLLARGLTPPAADFWIAQQWTAEAKAQASDRVLWNEGSLELLRDQAERLVNPGRG
;
A
#
# COMPACT_ATOMS: atom_id res chain seq x y z
N MET A 1 24.14 19.02 11.92
CA MET A 1 23.20 18.98 10.78
C MET A 1 21.81 18.99 11.39
N SER A 2 21.07 20.09 11.21
CA SER A 2 19.73 20.28 11.77
C SER A 2 18.79 19.22 11.21
N ASN A 3 18.21 18.43 12.10
CA ASN A 3 17.25 17.37 11.75
C ASN A 3 15.88 18.05 11.62
N ASP A 4 15.72 18.92 10.62
CA ASP A 4 14.43 19.53 10.29
C ASP A 4 13.50 18.40 9.79
N LYS A 5 12.84 17.74 10.75
CA LYS A 5 11.81 16.75 10.46
C LYS A 5 10.72 17.44 9.66
N ILE A 6 10.49 16.96 8.44
CA ILE A 6 9.34 17.35 7.63
C ILE A 6 8.11 17.25 8.53
N PRO A 7 7.33 18.34 8.75
CA PRO A 7 6.17 18.28 9.61
C PRO A 7 5.17 17.27 9.03
N ALA A 8 4.62 16.42 9.91
CA ALA A 8 3.65 15.42 9.49
C ALA A 8 2.44 16.12 8.84
N PRO A 9 1.99 15.67 7.66
CA PRO A 9 0.85 16.29 6.97
C PRO A 9 -0.46 16.20 7.75
N TRP A 10 -0.54 15.29 8.75
CA TRP A 10 -1.63 15.25 9.73
C TRP A 10 -1.39 16.17 10.93
N GLY A 11 -0.28 16.87 10.99
CA GLY A 11 0.01 18.03 11.86
C GLY A 11 -0.30 17.85 13.34
N ALA A 12 -0.85 18.92 13.96
CA ALA A 12 -1.22 18.97 15.37
C ALA A 12 -2.34 17.99 15.78
N ALA A 13 -2.93 17.26 14.81
CA ALA A 13 -3.99 16.29 15.10
C ALA A 13 -3.48 14.99 15.77
N LYS A 14 -2.15 14.75 15.76
CA LYS A 14 -1.56 13.53 16.35
C LYS A 14 -1.16 13.76 17.82
N PRO A 15 -1.87 13.19 18.79
CA PRO A 15 -1.48 13.25 20.19
C PRO A 15 -0.16 12.50 20.45
N ALA A 16 0.57 12.94 21.49
CA ALA A 16 1.74 12.22 21.95
C ALA A 16 1.39 10.77 22.31
N GLY A 17 2.21 9.82 21.86
CA GLY A 17 2.02 8.40 22.11
C GLY A 17 1.09 7.68 21.13
N THR A 18 0.38 8.38 20.25
CA THR A 18 -0.39 7.73 19.16
C THR A 18 0.53 7.36 18.02
N LEU A 19 0.46 6.11 17.57
CA LEU A 19 1.28 5.61 16.47
C LEU A 19 0.57 5.80 15.12
N VAL A 20 1.32 6.30 14.14
CA VAL A 20 0.93 6.28 12.72
C VAL A 20 2.03 5.55 11.95
N ILE A 21 1.74 4.34 11.49
CA ILE A 21 2.73 3.49 10.80
C ILE A 21 2.40 3.32 9.33
N ALA A 22 3.43 3.16 8.51
CA ALA A 22 3.28 2.68 7.14
C ALA A 22 3.53 1.17 7.08
N ILE A 23 2.66 0.45 6.35
CA ILE A 23 2.85 -0.96 6.02
C ILE A 23 3.17 -1.06 4.53
N THR A 24 4.36 -1.53 4.21
CA THR A 24 4.80 -1.79 2.84
C THR A 24 5.26 -3.23 2.68
N GLY A 25 5.83 -3.57 1.54
CA GLY A 25 6.42 -4.90 1.32
C GLY A 25 6.20 -5.44 -0.07
N THR A 26 6.76 -6.61 -0.34
CA THR A 26 6.71 -7.25 -1.65
C THR A 26 5.28 -7.64 -2.05
N ILE A 27 5.06 -7.77 -3.36
CA ILE A 27 3.75 -8.17 -3.89
C ILE A 27 3.35 -9.55 -3.32
N ALA A 28 2.08 -9.74 -3.03
CA ALA A 28 1.53 -10.97 -2.46
C ALA A 28 2.15 -11.43 -1.11
N ALA A 29 2.95 -10.57 -0.43
CA ALA A 29 3.60 -10.92 0.84
C ALA A 29 2.64 -10.98 2.05
N GLY A 30 1.40 -10.46 1.96
CA GLY A 30 0.43 -10.52 3.06
C GLY A 30 0.21 -9.21 3.81
N LYS A 31 0.50 -8.07 3.19
CA LYS A 31 0.23 -6.73 3.77
C LYS A 31 -1.20 -6.56 4.25
N SER A 32 -2.19 -6.91 3.41
CA SER A 32 -3.60 -6.82 3.76
C SER A 32 -3.99 -7.80 4.88
N THR A 33 -3.28 -8.93 5.01
CA THR A 33 -3.46 -9.85 6.15
C THR A 33 -2.97 -9.20 7.44
N LEU A 34 -1.80 -8.58 7.43
CA LEU A 34 -1.31 -7.81 8.58
C LEU A 34 -2.27 -6.66 8.91
N GLY A 35 -2.78 -5.94 7.91
CA GLY A 35 -3.77 -4.89 8.12
C GLY A 35 -5.03 -5.40 8.85
N LYS A 36 -5.56 -6.57 8.45
CA LYS A 36 -6.68 -7.21 9.13
C LYS A 36 -6.36 -7.58 10.58
N ILE A 37 -5.18 -8.16 10.85
CA ILE A 37 -4.73 -8.48 12.19
C ILE A 37 -4.66 -7.23 13.07
N LEU A 38 -4.15 -6.12 12.54
CA LEU A 38 -4.09 -4.85 13.28
C LEU A 38 -5.50 -4.27 13.51
N ALA A 39 -6.40 -4.37 12.55
CA ALA A 39 -7.78 -3.94 12.72
C ALA A 39 -8.49 -4.73 13.84
N GLU A 40 -8.29 -6.06 13.92
CA GLU A 40 -8.78 -6.91 15.01
C GLU A 40 -8.24 -6.48 16.38
N LYS A 41 -7.08 -5.81 16.41
CA LYS A 41 -6.45 -5.23 17.61
C LYS A 41 -6.84 -3.76 17.87
N GLY A 42 -7.85 -3.26 17.18
CA GLY A 42 -8.38 -1.89 17.39
C GLY A 42 -7.66 -0.79 16.63
N TRP A 43 -6.74 -1.11 15.71
CA TRP A 43 -6.10 -0.10 14.86
C TRP A 43 -7.05 0.38 13.77
N LYS A 44 -6.98 1.66 13.46
CA LYS A 44 -7.52 2.17 12.18
C LYS A 44 -6.58 1.74 11.06
N VAL A 45 -7.11 1.02 10.07
CA VAL A 45 -6.34 0.63 8.88
C VAL A 45 -6.87 1.41 7.68
N ILE A 46 -5.96 2.00 6.91
CA ILE A 46 -6.22 2.70 5.66
C ILE A 46 -5.42 1.97 4.59
N ASP A 47 -6.09 1.43 3.59
CA ASP A 47 -5.46 0.66 2.52
C ASP A 47 -5.46 1.48 1.22
N ALA A 48 -4.26 1.79 0.70
CA ALA A 48 -4.09 2.54 -0.54
C ALA A 48 -4.72 1.82 -1.74
N ASP A 49 -4.71 0.49 -1.78
CA ASP A 49 -5.35 -0.28 -2.84
C ASP A 49 -6.88 -0.14 -2.80
N GLU A 50 -7.49 -0.04 -1.60
CA GLU A 50 -8.92 0.26 -1.47
C GLU A 50 -9.26 1.69 -1.92
N ILE A 51 -8.36 2.65 -1.68
CA ILE A 51 -8.50 4.01 -2.22
C ILE A 51 -8.48 3.98 -3.74
N VAL A 52 -7.52 3.28 -4.35
CA VAL A 52 -7.48 3.09 -5.82
C VAL A 52 -8.80 2.49 -6.34
N HIS A 53 -9.35 1.49 -5.66
CA HIS A 53 -10.64 0.90 -6.02
C HIS A 53 -11.78 1.92 -6.05
N ARG A 54 -11.82 2.82 -5.03
CA ARG A 54 -12.83 3.90 -5.00
C ARG A 54 -12.63 4.91 -6.12
N LEU A 55 -11.37 5.26 -6.41
CA LEU A 55 -11.01 6.21 -7.47
C LEU A 55 -11.32 5.69 -8.88
N TYR A 56 -11.41 4.37 -9.06
CA TYR A 56 -11.71 3.75 -10.34
C TYR A 56 -13.20 3.56 -10.62
N ARG A 57 -14.08 3.91 -9.66
CA ARG A 57 -15.53 3.86 -9.88
C ARG A 57 -15.95 4.90 -10.92
N PRO A 58 -16.98 4.61 -11.75
CA PRO A 58 -17.52 5.56 -12.70
C PRO A 58 -17.83 6.91 -12.07
N GLY A 59 -17.37 7.99 -12.70
CA GLY A 59 -17.54 9.34 -12.20
C GLY A 59 -16.57 9.80 -11.12
N ALA A 60 -15.73 8.91 -10.57
CA ALA A 60 -14.66 9.30 -9.66
C ALA A 60 -13.52 10.04 -10.39
N GLU A 61 -12.70 10.78 -9.65
CA GLU A 61 -11.62 11.58 -10.24
C GLU A 61 -10.59 10.72 -10.98
N GLY A 62 -10.15 9.61 -10.39
CA GLY A 62 -9.20 8.70 -11.03
C GLY A 62 -9.75 8.09 -12.32
N TYR A 63 -11.03 7.68 -12.31
CA TYR A 63 -11.71 7.19 -13.51
C TYR A 63 -11.67 8.23 -14.65
N ARG A 64 -12.09 9.48 -14.37
CA ARG A 64 -12.07 10.54 -15.39
C ARG A 64 -10.68 10.78 -15.96
N LYS A 65 -9.68 10.97 -15.09
CA LYS A 65 -8.29 11.21 -15.49
C LYS A 65 -7.72 10.08 -16.35
N LEU A 66 -8.03 8.82 -16.02
CA LEU A 66 -7.56 7.67 -16.78
C LEU A 66 -8.25 7.56 -18.15
N VAL A 67 -9.56 7.78 -18.20
CA VAL A 67 -10.30 7.77 -19.48
C VAL A 67 -9.85 8.90 -20.39
N ASP A 68 -9.63 10.09 -19.85
CA ASP A 68 -9.12 11.24 -20.62
C ASP A 68 -7.72 10.98 -21.18
N ALA A 69 -6.85 10.30 -20.43
CA ALA A 69 -5.48 10.06 -20.84
C ALA A 69 -5.29 8.82 -21.72
N LEU A 70 -6.05 7.75 -21.50
CA LEU A 70 -5.85 6.43 -22.12
C LEU A 70 -7.00 6.03 -23.08
N GLY A 71 -8.06 6.82 -23.11
CA GLY A 71 -9.26 6.55 -23.92
C GLY A 71 -10.14 5.46 -23.33
N THR A 72 -11.11 5.02 -24.11
CA THR A 72 -12.13 4.05 -23.69
C THR A 72 -11.68 2.58 -23.78
N SER A 73 -10.49 2.31 -24.28
CA SER A 73 -9.93 0.95 -24.42
C SER A 73 -9.69 0.23 -23.10
N ILE A 74 -9.70 0.97 -22.01
CA ILE A 74 -9.57 0.47 -20.63
C ILE A 74 -10.91 0.23 -19.93
N LEU A 75 -12.02 0.40 -20.67
CA LEU A 75 -13.38 0.25 -20.14
C LEU A 75 -14.01 -1.07 -20.58
N SER A 76 -14.84 -1.63 -19.71
CA SER A 76 -15.74 -2.73 -20.03
C SER A 76 -16.90 -2.27 -20.92
N SER A 77 -17.71 -3.21 -21.39
CA SER A 77 -18.95 -2.92 -22.14
C SER A 77 -19.96 -2.10 -21.34
N SER A 78 -19.96 -2.19 -20.01
CA SER A 78 -20.78 -1.39 -19.08
C SER A 78 -20.19 0.01 -18.81
N LYS A 79 -19.08 0.37 -19.44
CA LYS A 79 -18.33 1.61 -19.22
C LYS A 79 -17.69 1.73 -17.82
N ASP A 80 -17.58 0.64 -17.10
CA ASP A 80 -16.76 0.57 -15.89
C ASP A 80 -15.28 0.44 -16.26
N LEU A 81 -14.37 0.97 -15.44
CA LEU A 81 -12.94 0.75 -15.64
C LEU A 81 -12.64 -0.75 -15.44
N ASP A 82 -12.17 -1.41 -16.49
CA ASP A 82 -11.78 -2.81 -16.45
C ASP A 82 -10.31 -2.91 -16.03
N ARG A 83 -10.10 -3.42 -14.82
CA ARG A 83 -8.76 -3.55 -14.23
C ARG A 83 -7.88 -4.54 -14.98
N GLY A 84 -8.47 -5.54 -15.63
CA GLY A 84 -7.77 -6.49 -16.47
C GLY A 84 -7.27 -5.83 -17.76
N LEU A 85 -8.13 -5.06 -18.44
CA LEU A 85 -7.74 -4.28 -19.62
C LEU A 85 -6.67 -3.24 -19.29
N LEU A 86 -6.84 -2.51 -18.17
CA LEU A 86 -5.83 -1.56 -17.72
C LEU A 86 -4.50 -2.24 -17.40
N ALA A 87 -4.52 -3.35 -16.65
CA ALA A 87 -3.31 -4.12 -16.35
C ALA A 87 -2.64 -4.65 -17.62
N ALA A 88 -3.42 -5.17 -18.57
CA ALA A 88 -2.90 -5.63 -19.87
C ALA A 88 -2.25 -4.48 -20.66
N ALA A 89 -2.83 -3.29 -20.63
CA ALA A 89 -2.25 -2.11 -21.27
C ALA A 89 -0.93 -1.69 -20.59
N MET A 90 -0.88 -1.70 -19.26
CA MET A 90 0.32 -1.39 -18.48
C MET A 90 1.46 -2.40 -18.74
N ILE A 91 1.14 -3.69 -18.85
CA ILE A 91 2.13 -4.75 -19.16
C ILE A 91 2.69 -4.56 -20.56
N ARG A 92 1.84 -4.19 -21.53
CA ARG A 92 2.23 -4.04 -22.93
C ARG A 92 3.06 -2.79 -23.20
N ASP A 93 2.78 -1.70 -22.46
CA ASP A 93 3.38 -0.38 -22.70
C ASP A 93 3.80 0.30 -21.38
N PRO A 94 5.12 0.41 -21.11
CA PRO A 94 5.64 1.08 -19.93
C PRO A 94 5.18 2.57 -19.81
N SER A 95 4.89 3.25 -20.92
CA SER A 95 4.40 4.63 -20.90
C SER A 95 3.00 4.74 -20.28
N VAL A 96 2.17 3.71 -20.46
CA VAL A 96 0.87 3.60 -19.81
C VAL A 96 1.06 3.46 -18.29
N THR A 97 1.99 2.59 -17.85
CA THR A 97 2.32 2.44 -16.44
C THR A 97 2.76 3.77 -15.82
N ALA A 98 3.67 4.49 -16.49
CA ALA A 98 4.12 5.81 -16.03
C ALA A 98 2.97 6.82 -15.96
N THR A 99 2.06 6.80 -16.94
CA THR A 99 0.88 7.68 -16.97
C THR A 99 -0.08 7.38 -15.82
N VAL A 100 -0.41 6.10 -15.60
CA VAL A 100 -1.27 5.68 -14.48
C VAL A 100 -0.66 6.12 -13.14
N ASN A 101 0.61 5.85 -12.92
CA ASN A 101 1.29 6.22 -11.67
C ASN A 101 1.28 7.74 -11.46
N ARG A 102 1.62 8.52 -12.49
CA ARG A 102 1.63 9.99 -12.43
C ARG A 102 0.26 10.59 -12.12
N LEU A 103 -0.82 9.99 -12.63
CA LEU A 103 -2.17 10.49 -12.44
C LEU A 103 -2.80 10.04 -11.11
N ILE A 104 -2.52 8.81 -10.68
CA ILE A 104 -3.24 8.18 -9.57
C ILE A 104 -2.50 8.32 -8.24
N HIS A 105 -1.16 8.20 -8.20
CA HIS A 105 -0.42 8.27 -6.95
C HIS A 105 -0.66 9.55 -6.14
N PRO A 106 -0.70 10.77 -6.75
CA PRO A 106 -0.95 12.00 -6.00
C PRO A 106 -2.32 11.99 -5.33
N ILE A 107 -3.37 11.55 -6.05
CA ILE A 107 -4.74 11.52 -5.51
C ILE A 107 -4.86 10.50 -4.38
N VAL A 108 -4.25 9.33 -4.54
CA VAL A 108 -4.20 8.31 -3.48
C VAL A 108 -3.49 8.85 -2.25
N ARG A 109 -2.35 9.55 -2.44
CA ARG A 109 -1.57 10.13 -1.37
C ARG A 109 -2.36 11.20 -0.60
N GLU A 110 -2.97 12.14 -1.29
CA GLU A 110 -3.82 13.16 -0.68
C GLU A 110 -4.99 12.54 0.09
N THR A 111 -5.60 11.48 -0.48
CA THR A 111 -6.74 10.80 0.13
C THR A 111 -6.35 10.12 1.44
N TRP A 112 -5.28 9.30 1.47
CA TRP A 112 -4.92 8.63 2.72
C TRP A 112 -4.38 9.62 3.77
N ILE A 113 -3.70 10.70 3.38
CA ILE A 113 -3.30 11.78 4.30
C ILE A 113 -4.54 12.39 4.98
N ALA A 114 -5.57 12.70 4.20
CA ALA A 114 -6.82 13.24 4.73
C ALA A 114 -7.53 12.24 5.66
N GLU A 115 -7.56 10.95 5.29
CA GLU A 115 -8.16 9.90 6.11
C GLU A 115 -7.41 9.69 7.44
N VAL A 116 -6.07 9.77 7.44
CA VAL A 116 -5.26 9.75 8.67
C VAL A 116 -5.63 10.93 9.58
N GLY A 117 -5.63 12.14 9.02
CA GLY A 117 -5.99 13.36 9.78
C GLY A 117 -7.40 13.28 10.36
N GLU A 118 -8.37 12.77 9.60
CA GLU A 118 -9.75 12.58 10.07
C GLU A 118 -9.84 11.52 11.19
N SER A 119 -9.12 10.40 11.05
CA SER A 119 -9.07 9.37 12.07
C SER A 119 -8.53 9.90 13.40
N LEU A 120 -7.43 10.64 13.34
CA LEU A 120 -6.80 11.23 14.53
C LEU A 120 -7.70 12.29 15.20
N ARG A 121 -8.50 13.04 14.44
CA ARG A 121 -9.48 13.97 15.02
C ARG A 121 -10.64 13.26 15.70
N ARG A 122 -11.14 12.18 15.11
CA ARG A 122 -12.29 11.41 15.67
C ARG A 122 -11.89 10.54 16.84
N SER A 123 -10.72 9.93 16.79
CA SER A 123 -10.22 8.99 17.79
C SER A 123 -8.75 9.26 18.08
N PRO A 124 -8.42 10.30 18.85
CA PRO A 124 -7.06 10.81 19.00
C PRO A 124 -6.03 9.81 19.51
N HIS A 125 -6.45 8.78 20.27
CA HIS A 125 -5.55 7.75 20.81
C HIS A 125 -5.60 6.43 20.05
N GLN A 126 -6.39 6.33 18.98
CA GLN A 126 -6.43 5.14 18.14
C GLN A 126 -5.21 5.12 17.22
N PRO A 127 -4.37 4.07 17.26
CA PRO A 127 -3.26 3.96 16.35
C PRO A 127 -3.74 3.74 14.91
N VAL A 128 -2.97 4.25 13.95
CA VAL A 128 -3.30 4.20 12.52
C VAL A 128 -2.23 3.44 11.76
N ALA A 129 -2.63 2.53 10.90
CA ALA A 129 -1.77 1.84 9.95
C ALA A 129 -2.20 2.19 8.52
N VAL A 130 -1.27 2.67 7.71
CA VAL A 130 -1.50 2.97 6.28
C VAL A 130 -0.78 1.92 5.45
N VAL A 131 -1.53 1.13 4.69
CA VAL A 131 -0.97 0.11 3.80
C VAL A 131 -0.64 0.76 2.46
N ILE A 132 0.66 0.87 2.15
CA ILE A 132 1.18 1.50 0.92
C ILE A 132 2.15 0.53 0.24
N PRO A 133 1.70 -0.27 -0.73
CA PRO A 133 2.53 -1.29 -1.37
C PRO A 133 3.80 -0.75 -2.02
N LEU A 134 3.71 0.42 -2.65
CA LEU A 134 4.80 1.09 -3.37
C LEU A 134 5.37 2.29 -2.58
N LEU A 135 5.50 2.16 -1.25
CA LEU A 135 5.93 3.23 -0.35
C LEU A 135 7.25 3.89 -0.82
N PHE A 136 8.23 3.07 -1.10
CA PHE A 136 9.57 3.53 -1.47
C PHE A 136 9.66 3.90 -2.94
N GLU A 137 9.04 3.13 -3.81
CA GLU A 137 8.99 3.37 -5.25
C GLU A 137 8.27 4.69 -5.59
N ALA A 138 7.25 5.04 -4.81
CA ALA A 138 6.51 6.30 -4.97
C ALA A 138 7.19 7.49 -4.26
N GLY A 139 8.33 7.27 -3.59
CA GLY A 139 9.05 8.33 -2.87
C GLY A 139 8.22 8.94 -1.73
N VAL A 140 7.46 8.13 -1.02
CA VAL A 140 6.66 8.59 0.12
C VAL A 140 7.57 8.89 1.30
N GLU A 141 7.71 10.18 1.62
CA GLU A 141 8.66 10.69 2.63
C GLU A 141 7.97 11.12 3.93
N GLU A 142 6.66 10.92 4.06
CA GLU A 142 5.93 11.32 5.25
C GLU A 142 6.53 10.69 6.51
N PRO A 143 6.55 11.45 7.63
CA PRO A 143 7.18 11.02 8.87
C PRO A 143 6.29 10.05 9.64
N PHE A 144 6.17 8.83 9.14
CA PHE A 144 5.60 7.73 9.90
C PHE A 144 6.46 7.43 11.14
N ASP A 145 5.82 7.00 12.23
CA ASP A 145 6.56 6.58 13.43
C ASP A 145 7.36 5.29 13.17
N LEU A 146 6.82 4.41 12.30
CA LEU A 146 7.50 3.19 11.83
C LEU A 146 7.11 2.91 10.37
N ARG A 147 8.08 2.47 9.59
CA ARG A 147 7.89 1.83 8.29
C ARG A 147 8.05 0.34 8.46
N VAL A 148 6.95 -0.39 8.32
CA VAL A 148 6.89 -1.84 8.55
C VAL A 148 6.81 -2.55 7.21
N MET A 149 7.78 -3.40 6.92
CA MET A 149 7.77 -4.24 5.72
C MET A 149 7.18 -5.61 6.04
N VAL A 150 6.25 -6.07 5.21
CA VAL A 150 5.89 -7.49 5.12
C VAL A 150 6.59 -8.07 3.89
N GLY A 151 7.47 -9.05 4.11
CA GLY A 151 8.30 -9.65 3.07
C GLY A 151 8.10 -11.15 2.93
N CYS A 152 8.42 -11.66 1.76
CA CYS A 152 8.64 -13.07 1.46
C CYS A 152 9.59 -13.17 0.25
N ARG A 153 10.13 -14.37 0.00
CA ARG A 153 10.96 -14.61 -1.19
C ARG A 153 10.17 -14.38 -2.47
N ALA A 154 10.86 -13.97 -3.52
CA ALA A 154 10.25 -13.73 -4.84
C ALA A 154 9.55 -14.98 -5.40
N SER A 155 10.10 -16.18 -5.16
CA SER A 155 9.46 -17.45 -5.53
C SER A 155 8.10 -17.63 -4.85
N VAL A 156 7.98 -17.31 -3.55
CA VAL A 156 6.73 -17.38 -2.79
C VAL A 156 5.73 -16.33 -3.26
N SER A 157 6.20 -15.10 -3.54
CA SER A 157 5.36 -14.08 -4.18
C SER A 157 4.79 -14.57 -5.50
N ARG A 158 5.65 -15.15 -6.35
CA ARG A 158 5.26 -15.69 -7.66
C ARG A 158 4.24 -16.82 -7.53
N GLU A 159 4.46 -17.80 -6.68
CA GLU A 159 3.52 -18.89 -6.42
C GLU A 159 2.16 -18.35 -5.99
N ARG A 160 2.13 -17.38 -5.06
CA ARG A 160 0.88 -16.76 -4.58
C ARG A 160 0.15 -15.97 -5.67
N LEU A 161 0.89 -15.32 -6.60
CA LEU A 161 0.29 -14.62 -7.75
C LEU A 161 -0.31 -15.60 -8.76
N LEU A 162 0.38 -16.69 -9.08
CA LEU A 162 -0.14 -17.75 -9.94
C LEU A 162 -1.40 -18.40 -9.34
N ALA A 163 -1.39 -18.67 -8.03
CA ALA A 163 -2.56 -19.20 -7.31
C ALA A 163 -3.76 -18.23 -7.32
N ARG A 164 -3.54 -16.92 -7.51
CA ARG A 164 -4.58 -15.90 -7.72
C ARG A 164 -5.03 -15.76 -9.18
N GLY A 165 -4.53 -16.61 -10.08
CA GLY A 165 -4.92 -16.64 -11.48
C GLY A 165 -4.11 -15.74 -12.42
N LEU A 166 -3.00 -15.16 -11.97
CA LEU A 166 -2.11 -14.44 -12.90
C LEU A 166 -1.36 -15.42 -13.79
N THR A 167 -1.14 -15.02 -15.05
CA THR A 167 -0.23 -15.75 -15.93
C THR A 167 1.22 -15.56 -15.49
N PRO A 168 2.14 -16.52 -15.78
CA PRO A 168 3.54 -16.36 -15.42
C PRO A 168 4.17 -15.04 -15.89
N PRO A 169 3.99 -14.59 -17.16
CA PRO A 169 4.53 -13.29 -17.58
C PRO A 169 3.98 -12.10 -16.80
N ALA A 170 2.69 -12.13 -16.45
CA ALA A 170 2.09 -11.06 -15.65
C ALA A 170 2.62 -11.04 -14.21
N ALA A 171 2.79 -12.21 -13.60
CA ALA A 171 3.38 -12.31 -12.27
C ALA A 171 4.82 -11.77 -12.24
N ASP A 172 5.63 -12.16 -13.22
CA ASP A 172 7.02 -11.74 -13.34
C ASP A 172 7.11 -10.22 -13.60
N PHE A 173 6.22 -9.68 -14.44
CA PHE A 173 6.11 -8.23 -14.68
C PHE A 173 5.84 -7.46 -13.37
N TRP A 174 4.82 -7.84 -12.61
CA TRP A 174 4.45 -7.12 -11.39
C TRP A 174 5.49 -7.24 -10.27
N ILE A 175 6.21 -8.35 -10.19
CA ILE A 175 7.34 -8.49 -9.28
C ILE A 175 8.46 -7.52 -9.67
N ALA A 176 8.77 -7.41 -10.96
CA ALA A 176 9.83 -6.53 -11.46
C ALA A 176 9.50 -5.02 -11.33
N GLN A 177 8.23 -4.65 -11.15
CA GLN A 177 7.84 -3.24 -10.92
C GLN A 177 8.15 -2.74 -9.49
N GLN A 178 8.60 -3.61 -8.60
CA GLN A 178 8.85 -3.27 -7.20
C GLN A 178 10.34 -3.38 -6.85
N TRP A 179 10.74 -2.65 -5.84
CA TRP A 179 12.03 -2.87 -5.21
C TRP A 179 12.14 -4.31 -4.71
N THR A 180 13.38 -4.82 -4.65
CA THR A 180 13.63 -6.16 -4.09
C THR A 180 13.27 -6.22 -2.61
N ALA A 181 13.06 -7.43 -2.09
CA ALA A 181 12.79 -7.63 -0.67
C ALA A 181 13.90 -7.06 0.20
N GLU A 182 15.15 -7.25 -0.22
CA GLU A 182 16.34 -6.76 0.47
C GLU A 182 16.39 -5.24 0.53
N ALA A 183 16.13 -4.56 -0.59
CA ALA A 183 16.12 -3.10 -0.65
C ALA A 183 15.00 -2.51 0.24
N LYS A 184 13.80 -3.10 0.20
CA LYS A 184 12.69 -2.68 1.06
C LYS A 184 13.00 -2.93 2.54
N ALA A 185 13.63 -4.07 2.86
CA ALA A 185 13.99 -4.41 4.23
C ALA A 185 15.00 -3.41 4.81
N GLN A 186 16.00 -3.01 4.03
CA GLN A 186 17.01 -2.02 4.43
C GLN A 186 16.40 -0.62 4.66
N ALA A 187 15.34 -0.27 3.91
CA ALA A 187 14.66 1.03 4.01
C ALA A 187 13.55 1.04 5.09
N SER A 188 13.28 -0.08 5.75
CA SER A 188 12.21 -0.24 6.74
C SER A 188 12.75 -0.29 8.17
N ASP A 189 11.95 0.21 9.13
CA ASP A 189 12.29 0.17 10.56
C ASP A 189 12.04 -1.21 11.18
N ARG A 190 11.10 -1.98 10.61
CA ARG A 190 10.72 -3.34 11.04
C ARG A 190 10.40 -4.22 9.83
N VAL A 191 10.77 -5.48 9.92
CA VAL A 191 10.49 -6.49 8.89
C VAL A 191 9.74 -7.66 9.52
N LEU A 192 8.57 -7.99 8.95
CA LEU A 192 7.81 -9.20 9.22
C LEU A 192 7.96 -10.14 8.03
N TRP A 193 8.58 -11.30 8.24
CA TRP A 193 8.80 -12.27 7.18
C TRP A 193 7.67 -13.31 7.14
N ASN A 194 6.90 -13.32 6.06
CA ASN A 194 5.65 -14.07 5.95
C ASN A 194 5.75 -15.25 4.98
N GLU A 195 6.42 -16.31 5.40
CA GLU A 195 6.48 -17.62 4.71
C GLU A 195 5.95 -18.76 5.58
N GLY A 196 5.52 -18.46 6.79
CA GLY A 196 4.97 -19.41 7.74
C GLY A 196 3.44 -19.42 7.78
N SER A 197 2.93 -19.93 8.89
CA SER A 197 1.48 -19.96 9.16
C SER A 197 0.92 -18.57 9.47
N LEU A 198 -0.42 -18.46 9.45
CA LEU A 198 -1.11 -17.24 9.87
C LEU A 198 -0.84 -16.90 11.34
N GLU A 199 -0.72 -17.93 12.20
CA GLU A 199 -0.38 -17.77 13.62
C GLU A 199 0.99 -17.09 13.77
N LEU A 200 1.98 -17.50 13.00
CA LEU A 200 3.31 -16.89 13.06
C LEU A 200 3.25 -15.38 12.66
N LEU A 201 2.45 -15.03 11.66
CA LEU A 201 2.26 -13.62 11.32
C LEU A 201 1.52 -12.86 12.43
N ARG A 202 0.56 -13.49 13.11
CA ARG A 202 -0.12 -12.92 14.29
C ARG A 202 0.85 -12.67 15.44
N ASP A 203 1.75 -13.61 15.72
CA ASP A 203 2.77 -13.47 16.74
C ASP A 203 3.77 -12.34 16.42
N GLN A 204 4.18 -12.23 15.15
CA GLN A 204 5.01 -11.11 14.70
C GLN A 204 4.28 -9.76 14.84
N ALA A 205 2.99 -9.72 14.50
CA ALA A 205 2.16 -8.52 14.68
C ALA A 205 1.98 -8.16 16.16
N GLU A 206 1.85 -9.15 17.06
CA GLU A 206 1.78 -8.92 18.50
C GLU A 206 3.03 -8.23 19.05
N ARG A 207 4.22 -8.72 18.63
CA ARG A 207 5.50 -8.10 19.01
C ARG A 207 5.67 -6.69 18.42
N LEU A 208 5.07 -6.42 17.26
CA LEU A 208 5.08 -5.10 16.65
C LEU A 208 4.30 -4.08 17.49
N VAL A 209 3.13 -4.47 18.01
CA VAL A 209 2.25 -3.55 18.77
C VAL A 209 2.57 -3.50 20.26
N ASN A 210 3.27 -4.52 20.80
CA ASN A 210 3.67 -4.66 22.21
C ASN A 210 5.18 -4.93 22.34
N PRO A 211 6.06 -3.98 22.02
CA PRO A 211 7.52 -4.23 21.96
C PRO A 211 8.18 -4.61 23.30
N GLY A 212 7.45 -4.55 24.41
CA GLY A 212 7.95 -4.92 25.75
C GLY A 212 7.56 -6.31 26.25
N ARG A 213 6.92 -7.16 25.43
CA ARG A 213 6.52 -8.54 25.78
C ARG A 213 7.35 -9.58 25.02
N GLY A 214 8.67 -9.49 25.08
CA GLY A 214 9.60 -10.47 24.51
C GLY A 214 10.64 -10.90 25.52
#